data_94552146dded24c38894333adaf99431
#
_entry.id   94552146dded24c38894333adaf99431
#
_cell.length_a   1.000
_cell.length_b   1.000
_cell.length_c   1.000
_cell.angle_alpha   90.00
_cell.angle_beta   90.00
_cell.angle_gamma   90.00
#
_symmetry.space_group_name_H-M   'P 1'
#
loop_
_entity.id
_entity.type
_entity.pdbx_description
1 polymer ?
#
loop_
_entity_poly.entity_id
_entity_poly.type
_entity_poly.pdbx_seq_one_letter_code
_entity_poly.pdbx_strand_id
1 'polypeptide(L)'
;SRGLGDVYKRQQTNESETRRAVYTVQGREPIYMGPEDAMARGLKSGDLVRVFNDRGQLLAGLVVSPNFPKGIVRIQEGAWYGPTGPEIGALDTYGDPNTLTLDIGTSQLAQGPSANTCLVEVEFFRGEAPPVTSFGGPIEVDIQGNPVEPQPEPEEEKAL
;
A
#
# COMPACT_ATOMS: atom_id res chain seq x y z
N SER A 1 10.29 -10.31 -24.40
CA SER A 1 9.57 -9.16 -23.86
C SER A 1 8.66 -9.66 -22.74
N ARG A 2 8.99 -9.34 -21.52
CA ARG A 2 8.09 -9.52 -20.40
C ARG A 2 7.13 -8.33 -20.45
N GLY A 3 6.02 -8.54 -21.14
CA GLY A 3 5.04 -7.47 -21.33
C GLY A 3 4.27 -7.16 -20.06
N LEU A 4 3.37 -6.18 -20.14
CA LEU A 4 2.43 -5.73 -19.09
C LEU A 4 1.75 -6.87 -18.30
N GLY A 5 1.69 -8.10 -18.85
CA GLY A 5 1.17 -9.27 -18.17
C GLY A 5 1.97 -9.71 -16.94
N ASP A 6 3.27 -9.39 -16.83
CA ASP A 6 4.08 -9.72 -15.64
C ASP A 6 3.83 -8.72 -14.49
N VAL A 7 3.55 -7.46 -14.81
CA VAL A 7 3.10 -6.47 -13.84
C VAL A 7 1.75 -6.89 -13.25
N TYR A 8 0.83 -7.32 -14.08
CA TYR A 8 -0.47 -7.86 -13.66
C TYR A 8 -0.35 -9.12 -12.78
N LYS A 9 0.56 -10.01 -13.10
CA LYS A 9 0.71 -11.28 -12.36
C LYS A 9 1.37 -11.12 -10.99
N ARG A 10 2.24 -10.14 -10.81
CA ARG A 10 2.90 -9.88 -9.52
C ARG A 10 1.99 -9.16 -8.52
N GLN A 11 0.99 -8.47 -8.99
CA GLN A 11 -0.05 -7.84 -8.19
C GLN A 11 -1.21 -8.79 -7.85
N GLN A 12 -1.10 -10.07 -8.16
CA GLN A 12 -2.15 -11.09 -7.97
C GLN A 12 -2.66 -11.20 -6.53
N THR A 13 -1.88 -10.82 -5.54
CA THR A 13 -2.33 -10.79 -4.15
C THR A 13 -3.37 -9.70 -3.91
N ASN A 14 -3.37 -8.64 -4.69
CA ASN A 14 -4.25 -7.49 -4.54
C ASN A 14 -5.36 -7.37 -5.60
N GLU A 15 -5.38 -8.23 -6.62
CA GLU A 15 -6.40 -8.20 -7.67
C GLU A 15 -7.79 -8.61 -7.18
N SER A 16 -7.85 -9.56 -6.28
CA SER A 16 -9.12 -10.10 -5.81
C SER A 16 -9.68 -9.29 -4.66
N GLU A 17 -10.84 -8.67 -4.85
CA GLU A 17 -11.59 -7.99 -3.80
C GLU A 17 -11.87 -8.90 -2.61
N THR A 18 -12.23 -10.15 -2.86
CA THR A 18 -12.44 -11.16 -1.82
C THR A 18 -11.18 -11.39 -0.99
N ARG A 19 -10.01 -11.44 -1.61
CA ARG A 19 -8.75 -11.60 -0.87
C ARG A 19 -8.43 -10.35 -0.07
N ARG A 20 -8.56 -9.16 -0.66
CA ARG A 20 -8.36 -7.88 0.05
C ARG A 20 -9.24 -7.79 1.30
N ALA A 21 -10.52 -8.14 1.17
CA ALA A 21 -11.46 -8.13 2.30
C ALA A 21 -11.03 -9.03 3.47
N VAL A 22 -10.30 -10.11 3.19
CA VAL A 22 -9.88 -11.09 4.22
C VAL A 22 -8.58 -10.68 4.91
N TYR A 23 -7.57 -10.21 4.18
CA TYR A 23 -6.24 -10.03 4.78
C TYR A 23 -5.87 -8.57 5.10
N THR A 24 -6.53 -7.59 4.51
CA THR A 24 -6.25 -6.18 4.81
C THR A 24 -6.65 -5.81 6.23
N VAL A 25 -5.94 -4.85 6.80
CA VAL A 25 -6.26 -4.26 8.09
C VAL A 25 -6.67 -2.81 7.87
N GLN A 26 -7.89 -2.46 8.27
CA GLN A 26 -8.49 -1.16 7.96
C GLN A 26 -8.46 -0.80 6.45
N GLY A 27 -8.65 -1.80 5.59
CA GLY A 27 -8.64 -1.64 4.13
C GLY A 27 -7.24 -1.41 3.51
N ARG A 28 -6.16 -1.60 4.27
CA ARG A 28 -4.78 -1.35 3.85
C ARG A 28 -3.91 -2.59 3.96
N GLU A 29 -2.79 -2.57 3.26
CA GLU A 29 -1.82 -3.65 3.32
C GLU A 29 -1.33 -3.85 4.76
N PRO A 30 -1.25 -5.11 5.25
CA PRO A 30 -0.78 -5.37 6.58
C PRO A 30 0.74 -5.23 6.70
N ILE A 31 1.19 -4.57 7.77
CA ILE A 31 2.58 -4.61 8.23
C ILE A 31 2.69 -5.47 9.47
N TYR A 32 3.63 -6.40 9.49
CA TYR A 32 3.88 -7.31 10.60
C TYR A 32 5.04 -6.82 11.45
N MET A 33 4.87 -6.86 12.77
CA MET A 33 5.85 -6.40 13.76
C MET A 33 5.89 -7.33 14.97
N GLY A 34 7.05 -7.46 15.60
CA GLY A 34 7.20 -8.19 16.84
C GLY A 34 6.56 -7.47 18.04
N PRO A 35 6.16 -8.23 19.10
CA PRO A 35 5.47 -7.65 20.27
C PRO A 35 6.35 -6.66 21.05
N GLU A 36 7.67 -6.87 21.10
CA GLU A 36 8.57 -5.95 21.81
C GLU A 36 8.59 -4.56 21.15
N ASP A 37 8.66 -4.52 19.80
CA ASP A 37 8.67 -3.27 19.07
C ASP A 37 7.32 -2.55 19.13
N ALA A 38 6.24 -3.32 19.10
CA ALA A 38 4.88 -2.78 19.23
C ALA A 38 4.68 -2.16 20.61
N MET A 39 5.05 -2.87 21.68
CA MET A 39 4.98 -2.35 23.05
C MET A 39 5.83 -1.10 23.26
N ALA A 40 7.04 -1.09 22.74
CA ALA A 40 7.95 0.06 22.87
C ALA A 40 7.38 1.33 22.20
N ARG A 41 6.49 1.17 21.21
CA ARG A 41 5.83 2.26 20.48
C ARG A 41 4.38 2.51 20.93
N GLY A 42 3.87 1.73 21.88
CA GLY A 42 2.47 1.80 22.33
C GLY A 42 1.47 1.38 21.26
N LEU A 43 1.86 0.47 20.36
CA LEU A 43 1.09 -0.02 19.24
C LEU A 43 0.46 -1.37 19.53
N LYS A 44 -0.67 -1.68 18.88
CA LYS A 44 -1.37 -2.96 18.96
C LYS A 44 -1.90 -3.40 17.60
N SER A 45 -2.16 -4.69 17.44
CA SER A 45 -2.79 -5.21 16.22
C SER A 45 -4.09 -4.48 15.92
N GLY A 46 -4.29 -4.16 14.67
CA GLY A 46 -5.43 -3.40 14.17
C GLY A 46 -5.20 -1.89 14.10
N ASP A 47 -4.12 -1.37 14.69
CA ASP A 47 -3.80 0.05 14.57
C ASP A 47 -3.41 0.43 13.14
N LEU A 48 -3.80 1.63 12.73
CA LEU A 48 -3.27 2.25 11.53
C LEU A 48 -1.94 2.93 11.85
N VAL A 49 -0.91 2.56 11.10
CA VAL A 49 0.44 3.08 11.32
C VAL A 49 0.97 3.79 10.08
N ARG A 50 1.77 4.81 10.30
CA ARG A 50 2.61 5.44 9.29
C ARG A 50 3.98 4.76 9.31
N VAL A 51 4.41 4.30 8.14
CA VAL A 51 5.74 3.76 7.91
C VAL A 51 6.48 4.72 7.01
N PHE A 52 7.68 5.16 7.39
CA PHE A 52 8.36 6.21 6.65
C PHE A 52 9.87 6.14 6.78
N ASN A 53 10.54 6.82 5.88
CA ASN A 53 11.97 7.11 5.91
C ASN A 53 12.24 8.41 5.11
N ASP A 54 13.50 8.68 4.80
CA ASP A 54 13.94 9.85 4.02
C ASP A 54 13.48 9.85 2.54
N ARG A 55 12.96 8.73 2.04
CA ARG A 55 12.49 8.58 0.64
C ARG A 55 11.00 8.77 0.48
N GLY A 56 10.22 8.32 1.45
CA GLY A 56 8.77 8.38 1.34
C GLY A 56 8.06 7.88 2.59
N GLN A 57 6.75 7.72 2.46
CA GLN A 57 5.87 7.31 3.55
C GLN A 57 4.64 6.59 3.03
N LEU A 58 4.14 5.67 3.83
CA LEU A 58 2.93 4.92 3.54
C LEU A 58 2.09 4.69 4.79
N LEU A 59 0.81 4.38 4.59
CA LEU A 59 -0.10 3.88 5.63
C LEU A 59 -0.27 2.37 5.50
N ALA A 60 -0.19 1.67 6.62
CA ALA A 60 -0.40 0.23 6.69
C ALA A 60 -1.19 -0.13 7.95
N GLY A 61 -1.88 -1.25 7.91
CA GLY A 61 -2.55 -1.80 9.09
C GLY A 61 -1.63 -2.73 9.87
N LEU A 62 -1.48 -2.52 11.18
CA LEU A 62 -0.54 -3.27 12.01
C LEU A 62 -1.06 -4.65 12.40
N VAL A 63 -0.22 -5.66 12.23
CA VAL A 63 -0.39 -7.01 12.79
C VAL A 63 0.79 -7.33 13.69
N VAL A 64 0.55 -7.45 14.98
CA VAL A 64 1.57 -7.87 15.96
C VAL A 64 1.65 -9.38 15.98
N SER A 65 2.84 -9.94 15.77
CA SER A 65 3.05 -11.39 15.73
C SER A 65 4.37 -11.78 16.38
N PRO A 66 4.38 -12.83 17.25
CA PRO A 66 5.59 -13.32 17.88
C PRO A 66 6.60 -13.94 16.91
N ASN A 67 6.20 -14.17 15.67
CA ASN A 67 7.09 -14.71 14.63
C ASN A 67 8.10 -13.67 14.08
N PHE A 68 7.98 -12.41 14.48
CA PHE A 68 8.89 -11.35 14.07
C PHE A 68 9.81 -10.94 15.21
N PRO A 69 11.13 -11.04 15.01
CA PRO A 69 12.10 -10.64 16.01
C PRO A 69 12.14 -9.11 16.14
N LYS A 70 12.70 -8.65 17.25
CA LYS A 70 12.92 -7.23 17.52
C LYS A 70 13.72 -6.54 16.41
N GLY A 71 13.27 -5.35 16.03
CA GLY A 71 13.90 -4.53 14.99
C GLY A 71 13.56 -4.96 13.56
N ILE A 72 12.68 -5.94 13.39
CA ILE A 72 12.26 -6.42 12.06
C ILE A 72 10.77 -6.18 11.86
N VAL A 73 10.44 -5.55 10.76
CA VAL A 73 9.06 -5.45 10.26
C VAL A 73 8.98 -6.03 8.85
N ARG A 74 7.81 -6.50 8.48
CA ARG A 74 7.55 -7.03 7.14
C ARG A 74 6.28 -6.44 6.58
N ILE A 75 6.37 -5.94 5.36
CA ILE A 75 5.23 -5.61 4.51
C ILE A 75 5.32 -6.45 3.22
N GLN A 76 4.21 -6.83 2.65
CA GLN A 76 4.21 -7.64 1.44
C GLN A 76 4.34 -6.75 0.19
N GLU A 77 4.91 -7.31 -0.86
CA GLU A 77 4.92 -6.69 -2.18
C GLU A 77 3.54 -6.79 -2.85
N GLY A 78 3.30 -5.97 -3.86
CA GLY A 78 2.12 -6.05 -4.71
C GLY A 78 1.00 -5.08 -4.34
N ALA A 79 1.20 -4.24 -3.34
CA ALA A 79 0.29 -3.14 -3.06
C ALA A 79 0.28 -2.12 -4.22
N TRP A 80 -0.89 -1.57 -4.50
CA TRP A 80 -1.03 -0.53 -5.51
C TRP A 80 -0.71 0.84 -4.91
N TYR A 81 0.13 1.59 -5.61
CA TYR A 81 0.47 2.95 -5.22
C TYR A 81 -0.75 3.87 -5.33
N GLY A 82 -1.09 4.52 -4.24
CA GLY A 82 -2.21 5.45 -4.14
C GLY A 82 -1.85 6.67 -3.30
N PRO A 83 -1.04 7.61 -3.84
CA PRO A 83 -0.60 8.77 -3.08
C PRO A 83 -1.72 9.77 -2.85
N THR A 84 -1.61 10.54 -1.77
CA THR A 84 -2.54 11.65 -1.45
C THR A 84 -2.40 12.84 -2.38
N GLY A 85 -1.32 12.94 -3.13
CA GLY A 85 -1.04 14.05 -4.03
C GLY A 85 0.07 13.73 -5.02
N PRO A 86 0.37 14.65 -5.96
CA PRO A 86 1.37 14.43 -7.01
C PRO A 86 2.81 14.71 -6.57
N GLU A 87 3.02 15.22 -5.37
CA GLU A 87 4.34 15.61 -4.87
C GLU A 87 5.22 14.39 -4.54
N ILE A 88 6.52 14.54 -4.73
CA ILE A 88 7.49 13.51 -4.35
C ILE A 88 7.44 13.30 -2.82
N GLY A 89 7.28 12.04 -2.39
CA GLY A 89 7.16 11.69 -0.99
C GLY A 89 5.76 11.87 -0.41
N ALA A 90 4.74 12.13 -1.26
CA ALA A 90 3.35 12.10 -0.84
C ALA A 90 3.02 10.80 -0.10
N LEU A 91 2.11 10.91 0.86
CA LEU A 91 1.69 9.75 1.65
C LEU A 91 0.95 8.75 0.78
N ASP A 92 1.50 7.54 0.64
CA ASP A 92 0.77 6.43 0.03
C ASP A 92 -0.30 5.92 0.98
N THR A 93 -1.52 5.80 0.48
CA THR A 93 -2.69 5.50 1.33
C THR A 93 -2.96 4.01 1.51
N TYR A 94 -2.35 3.15 0.70
CA TYR A 94 -2.67 1.73 0.70
C TYR A 94 -1.60 0.82 1.29
N GLY A 95 -0.31 1.16 1.14
CA GLY A 95 0.80 0.40 1.70
C GLY A 95 1.78 -0.15 0.66
N ASP A 96 2.08 0.61 -0.40
CA ASP A 96 3.09 0.23 -1.39
C ASP A 96 4.50 0.39 -0.85
N PRO A 97 5.25 -0.72 -0.59
CA PRO A 97 6.59 -0.67 -0.03
C PRO A 97 7.63 -0.03 -0.97
N ASN A 98 7.34 0.10 -2.27
CA ASN A 98 8.25 0.73 -3.21
C ASN A 98 8.48 2.21 -2.90
N THR A 99 7.58 2.85 -2.18
CA THR A 99 7.76 4.23 -1.70
C THR A 99 8.94 4.40 -0.74
N LEU A 100 9.38 3.31 -0.09
CA LEU A 100 10.40 3.30 0.96
C LEU A 100 11.73 2.71 0.50
N THR A 101 11.76 1.94 -0.59
CA THR A 101 12.92 1.20 -1.05
C THR A 101 13.82 2.03 -1.98
N LEU A 102 15.08 1.61 -2.11
CA LEU A 102 16.03 2.26 -3.01
C LEU A 102 15.84 1.75 -4.43
N ASP A 103 15.82 2.67 -5.38
CA ASP A 103 15.88 2.34 -6.82
C ASP A 103 17.34 2.32 -7.30
N ILE A 104 18.07 1.34 -6.82
CA ILE A 104 19.46 1.10 -7.21
C ILE A 104 19.68 -0.37 -7.59
N GLY A 105 20.57 -0.61 -8.55
CA GLY A 105 20.98 -1.97 -8.90
C GLY A 105 21.83 -2.61 -7.82
N THR A 106 21.73 -3.94 -7.71
CA THR A 106 22.48 -4.73 -6.72
C THR A 106 23.98 -4.75 -6.96
N SER A 107 24.43 -4.57 -8.21
CA SER A 107 25.85 -4.47 -8.58
C SER A 107 26.02 -3.82 -9.96
N GLN A 108 27.27 -3.54 -10.32
CA GLN A 108 27.59 -3.04 -11.67
C GLN A 108 27.32 -4.07 -12.79
N LEU A 109 27.36 -5.36 -12.46
CA LEU A 109 27.15 -6.45 -13.41
C LEU A 109 25.69 -6.93 -13.45
N ALA A 110 25.04 -6.99 -12.30
CA ALA A 110 23.65 -7.43 -12.16
C ALA A 110 22.80 -6.24 -11.74
N GLN A 111 21.96 -5.75 -12.64
CA GLN A 111 21.07 -4.62 -12.43
C GLN A 111 19.71 -5.04 -11.80
N GLY A 112 19.69 -6.14 -11.03
CA GLY A 112 18.53 -6.50 -10.23
C GLY A 112 18.27 -5.44 -9.15
N PRO A 113 17.03 -5.10 -8.83
CA PRO A 113 16.72 -4.11 -7.81
C PRO A 113 17.12 -4.59 -6.42
N SER A 114 17.67 -3.70 -5.59
CA SER A 114 17.95 -3.95 -4.17
C SER A 114 16.77 -3.54 -3.28
N ALA A 115 15.56 -3.77 -3.78
CA ALA A 115 14.31 -3.26 -3.22
C ALA A 115 13.74 -4.09 -2.04
N ASN A 116 14.40 -5.17 -1.62
CA ASN A 116 13.82 -6.10 -0.66
C ASN A 116 13.99 -5.69 0.80
N THR A 117 14.85 -4.72 1.10
CA THR A 117 15.11 -4.25 2.47
C THR A 117 15.39 -2.75 2.50
N CYS A 118 14.88 -2.08 3.55
CA CYS A 118 15.23 -0.69 3.84
C CYS A 118 15.06 -0.44 5.35
N LEU A 119 15.67 0.62 5.84
CA LEU A 119 15.42 1.11 7.19
C LEU A 119 14.16 1.97 7.16
N VAL A 120 13.32 1.78 8.16
CA VAL A 120 12.06 2.51 8.31
C VAL A 120 11.78 2.85 9.77
N GLU A 121 11.02 3.91 9.99
CA GLU A 121 10.36 4.20 11.24
C GLU A 121 8.88 3.85 11.14
N VAL A 122 8.29 3.46 12.27
CA VAL A 122 6.88 3.09 12.38
C VAL A 122 6.26 3.82 13.57
N GLU A 123 5.19 4.55 13.30
CA GLU A 123 4.48 5.29 14.35
C GLU A 123 2.95 5.15 14.19
N PHE A 124 2.22 5.40 15.29
CA PHE A 124 0.76 5.46 15.21
C PHE A 124 0.32 6.61 14.31
N PHE A 125 -0.54 6.34 13.34
CA PHE A 125 -1.11 7.39 12.50
C PHE A 125 -2.16 8.19 13.27
N ARG A 126 -1.92 9.49 13.42
CA ARG A 126 -2.80 10.42 14.12
C ARG A 126 -3.54 11.29 13.13
N GLY A 127 -4.84 11.24 13.17
CA GLY A 127 -5.71 12.03 12.31
C GLY A 127 -6.73 11.19 11.56
N GLU A 128 -7.47 11.83 10.68
CA GLU A 128 -8.42 11.15 9.81
C GLU A 128 -7.67 10.42 8.70
N ALA A 129 -7.94 9.12 8.57
CA ALA A 129 -7.30 8.31 7.55
C ALA A 129 -7.82 8.70 6.16
N PRO A 130 -6.94 9.07 5.22
CA PRO A 130 -7.36 9.38 3.87
C PRO A 130 -8.01 8.15 3.22
N PRO A 131 -8.95 8.33 2.29
CA PRO A 131 -9.55 7.20 1.58
C PRO A 131 -8.51 6.46 0.75
N VAL A 132 -8.69 5.14 0.63
CA VAL A 132 -7.87 4.31 -0.28
C VAL A 132 -8.42 4.48 -1.69
N THR A 133 -7.64 5.08 -2.57
CA THR A 133 -8.02 5.37 -3.96
C THR A 133 -7.41 4.41 -4.97
N SER A 134 -6.50 3.53 -4.53
CA SER A 134 -5.73 2.62 -5.40
C SER A 134 -6.58 1.66 -6.24
N PHE A 135 -7.82 1.40 -5.85
CA PHE A 135 -8.75 0.50 -6.55
C PHE A 135 -9.96 1.23 -7.14
N GLY A 136 -9.95 2.55 -7.10
CA GLY A 136 -10.92 3.36 -7.81
C GLY A 136 -10.81 3.13 -9.32
N GLY A 137 -11.94 3.13 -10.03
CA GLY A 137 -11.94 3.17 -11.48
C GLY A 137 -11.22 4.43 -12.00
N PRO A 138 -10.91 4.50 -13.30
CA PRO A 138 -10.35 5.70 -13.88
C PRO A 138 -11.30 6.87 -13.60
N ILE A 139 -10.74 7.99 -13.16
CA ILE A 139 -11.52 9.22 -13.03
C ILE A 139 -11.79 9.72 -14.47
N GLU A 140 -13.05 9.72 -14.87
CA GLU A 140 -13.44 10.35 -16.11
C GLU A 140 -13.29 11.86 -15.96
N VAL A 141 -12.61 12.48 -16.90
CA VAL A 141 -12.45 13.94 -16.95
C VAL A 141 -13.02 14.48 -18.25
N ASP A 142 -13.58 15.67 -18.19
CA ASP A 142 -14.00 16.40 -19.40
C ASP A 142 -12.80 16.88 -20.22
N ILE A 143 -13.06 17.47 -21.36
CA ILE A 143 -11.99 18.00 -22.26
C ILE A 143 -11.19 19.14 -21.63
N GLN A 144 -11.64 19.72 -20.52
CA GLN A 144 -10.95 20.74 -19.74
C GLN A 144 -10.16 20.11 -18.57
N GLY A 145 -10.28 18.79 -18.34
CA GLY A 145 -9.60 18.07 -17.26
C GLY A 145 -10.33 18.10 -15.92
N ASN A 146 -11.60 18.51 -15.87
CA ASN A 146 -12.40 18.46 -14.64
C ASN A 146 -13.01 17.06 -14.45
N PRO A 147 -13.08 16.54 -13.21
CA PRO A 147 -13.75 15.27 -12.94
C PRO A 147 -15.22 15.31 -13.39
N VAL A 148 -15.63 14.29 -14.11
CA VAL A 148 -17.05 14.08 -14.45
C VAL A 148 -17.65 13.18 -13.38
N GLU A 149 -18.77 13.59 -12.80
CA GLU A 149 -19.49 12.74 -11.86
C GLU A 149 -19.97 11.46 -12.59
N PRO A 150 -19.72 10.27 -12.02
CA PRO A 150 -20.17 9.03 -12.62
C PRO A 150 -21.70 9.06 -12.75
N GLN A 151 -22.19 8.79 -13.95
CA GLN A 151 -23.64 8.65 -14.15
C GLN A 151 -24.10 7.41 -13.37
N PRO A 152 -25.25 7.47 -12.69
CA PRO A 152 -25.81 6.29 -12.02
C PRO A 152 -26.00 5.19 -13.08
N GLU A 153 -25.50 4.00 -12.78
CA GLU A 153 -25.75 2.83 -13.64
C GLU A 153 -27.27 2.69 -13.86
N PRO A 154 -27.70 2.43 -15.11
CA PRO A 154 -29.10 2.17 -15.36
C PRO A 154 -29.53 0.97 -14.50
N GLU A 155 -30.58 1.14 -13.70
CA GLU A 155 -31.16 0.05 -12.92
C GLU A 155 -31.44 -1.12 -13.87
N GLU A 156 -30.69 -2.22 -13.70
CA GLU A 156 -31.02 -3.45 -14.41
C GLU A 156 -32.44 -3.83 -14.05
N GLU A 157 -33.32 -3.67 -15.02
CA GLU A 157 -34.70 -4.11 -14.96
C GLU A 157 -34.68 -5.62 -14.66
N LYS A 158 -34.89 -5.97 -13.39
CA LYS A 158 -35.02 -7.38 -12.97
C LYS A 158 -36.11 -8.02 -13.79
N ALA A 159 -35.74 -8.68 -14.88
CA ALA A 159 -36.59 -9.55 -15.62
C ALA A 159 -37.13 -10.64 -14.67
N LEU A 160 -38.42 -10.61 -14.44
CA LEU A 160 -39.23 -11.62 -13.75
C LEU A 160 -39.20 -12.97 -14.49
#